data_e6d79b25b7aabab3bc73905894ea7edd
#
_entry.id   e6d79b25b7aabab3bc73905894ea7edd
#
_cell.length_a   1.000
_cell.length_b   1.000
_cell.length_c   1.000
_cell.angle_alpha   90.00
_cell.angle_beta   90.00
_cell.angle_gamma   90.00
#
_symmetry.space_group_name_H-M   'P 1'
#
loop_
_entity.id
_entity.type
_entity.pdbx_description
1 polymer ?
#
loop_
_entity_poly.entity_id
_entity_poly.type
_entity_poly.pdbx_seq_one_letter_code
_entity_poly.pdbx_strand_id
1 'polypeptide(L)'
;MYLDKYIGIMNKKLRLLVTAKCHNKCPMCCNNQFDFEKIPVVDRLDYDEISITGGEPLLPGNSHLTTWLVGGIKATQYAMGLPESKFYLYTAFFDFDILRDCSYEFDGICLTPHKKVDIEEFVDINAKMLEQKRNGELNDCFDPDCSLRLNLFADMKALLPKDIDLSMWKVKDMEWVKDCPVPDGEDFRRIKELF
;
A
#
# COMPACT_ATOMS: atom_id res chain seq x y z
N MET A 1 14.70 -21.58 37.72
CA MET A 1 13.63 -20.61 37.92
C MET A 1 13.84 -19.54 36.83
N TYR A 2 13.34 -19.83 35.62
CA TYR A 2 13.46 -18.94 34.47
C TYR A 2 12.29 -17.96 34.52
N LEU A 3 12.59 -16.71 34.70
CA LEU A 3 11.64 -15.61 34.55
C LEU A 3 11.42 -15.41 33.04
N ASP A 4 10.32 -15.95 32.52
CA ASP A 4 9.78 -15.55 31.25
C ASP A 4 9.40 -14.08 31.33
N LYS A 5 10.27 -13.22 30.84
CA LYS A 5 9.93 -11.87 30.51
C LYS A 5 8.92 -11.92 29.39
N TYR A 6 7.66 -11.71 29.71
CA TYR A 6 6.64 -11.25 28.76
C TYR A 6 7.07 -9.89 28.21
N ILE A 7 7.96 -9.90 27.24
CA ILE A 7 8.15 -8.76 26.35
C ILE A 7 6.91 -8.80 25.47
N GLY A 8 5.95 -7.90 25.73
CA GLY A 8 4.84 -7.70 24.83
C GLY A 8 5.40 -7.54 23.42
N ILE A 9 5.02 -8.44 22.52
CA ILE A 9 5.37 -8.37 21.12
C ILE A 9 4.66 -7.12 20.60
N MET A 10 5.33 -5.97 20.65
CA MET A 10 4.85 -4.79 19.95
C MET A 10 5.00 -5.10 18.47
N ASN A 11 3.89 -5.16 17.76
CA ASN A 11 3.86 -5.35 16.31
C ASN A 11 4.67 -4.22 15.66
N LYS A 12 5.85 -4.56 15.14
CA LYS A 12 6.76 -3.58 14.57
C LYS A 12 6.35 -3.28 13.15
N LYS A 13 6.00 -2.03 12.87
CA LYS A 13 5.55 -1.59 11.56
C LYS A 13 6.55 -0.61 10.93
N LEU A 14 6.87 -0.84 9.68
CA LEU A 14 7.67 0.04 8.85
C LEU A 14 6.78 0.69 7.79
N ARG A 15 6.85 2.02 7.70
CA ARG A 15 6.40 2.77 6.55
C ARG A 15 7.60 3.13 5.70
N LEU A 16 7.75 2.46 4.55
CA LEU A 16 8.91 2.57 3.68
C LEU A 16 8.59 3.46 2.47
N LEU A 17 9.23 4.61 2.42
CA LEU A 17 9.14 5.55 1.31
C LEU A 17 10.13 5.12 0.21
N VAL A 18 9.59 4.80 -0.97
CA VAL A 18 10.37 4.27 -2.10
C VAL A 18 10.57 5.28 -3.22
N THR A 19 9.68 6.26 -3.33
CA THR A 19 9.76 7.33 -4.35
C THR A 19 9.17 8.64 -3.85
N ALA A 20 9.72 9.74 -4.32
CA ALA A 20 9.14 11.07 -4.12
C ALA A 20 8.26 11.51 -5.32
N LYS A 21 8.37 10.82 -6.46
CA LYS A 21 7.63 11.15 -7.69
C LYS A 21 6.16 10.77 -7.55
N CYS A 22 5.27 11.63 -8.01
CA CYS A 22 3.82 11.39 -8.02
C CYS A 22 3.15 12.13 -9.16
N HIS A 23 2.14 11.51 -9.77
CA HIS A 23 1.29 12.15 -10.80
C HIS A 23 0.17 12.98 -10.19
N ASN A 24 -0.10 12.81 -8.89
CA ASN A 24 -1.11 13.53 -8.15
C ASN A 24 -0.56 14.81 -7.51
N LYS A 25 -1.42 15.81 -7.35
CA LYS A 25 -1.15 17.07 -6.62
C LYS A 25 -2.18 17.24 -5.51
N CYS A 26 -2.20 16.27 -4.58
CA CYS A 26 -3.18 16.28 -3.49
C CYS A 26 -2.97 17.51 -2.61
N PRO A 27 -4.05 18.21 -2.20
CA PRO A 27 -3.94 19.45 -1.41
C PRO A 27 -3.23 19.27 -0.07
N MET A 28 -3.40 18.11 0.54
CA MET A 28 -2.86 17.75 1.86
C MET A 28 -1.81 16.63 1.72
N CYS A 29 -1.05 16.62 0.62
CA CYS A 29 -0.07 15.58 0.35
C CYS A 29 1.03 15.55 1.41
N CYS A 30 1.26 14.39 2.01
CA CYS A 30 2.34 14.17 2.98
C CYS A 30 3.70 14.58 2.43
N ASN A 31 3.94 14.32 1.14
CA ASN A 31 5.20 14.64 0.49
C ASN A 31 5.54 16.14 0.49
N ASN A 32 4.53 17.02 0.63
CA ASN A 32 4.76 18.47 0.74
C ASN A 32 5.32 18.89 2.11
N GLN A 33 5.25 17.99 3.10
CA GLN A 33 5.64 18.24 4.49
C GLN A 33 7.02 17.64 4.81
N PHE A 34 7.52 16.70 4.02
CA PHE A 34 8.74 15.99 4.31
C PHE A 34 9.94 16.54 3.53
N ASP A 35 11.02 16.78 4.24
CA ASP A 35 12.36 16.86 3.66
C ASP A 35 12.88 15.42 3.49
N PHE A 36 12.79 14.90 2.27
CA PHE A 36 13.14 13.50 1.98
C PHE A 36 14.58 13.14 2.37
N GLU A 37 15.49 14.11 2.33
CA GLU A 37 16.90 13.87 2.70
C GLU A 37 17.06 13.64 4.20
N LYS A 38 16.17 14.20 5.00
CA LYS A 38 16.18 14.02 6.47
C LYS A 38 15.46 12.77 6.95
N ILE A 39 14.67 12.10 6.08
CA ILE A 39 14.06 10.83 6.46
C ILE A 39 15.17 9.79 6.60
N PRO A 40 15.29 9.10 7.74
CA PRO A 40 16.32 8.10 7.93
C PRO A 40 16.24 6.98 6.89
N VAL A 41 17.39 6.53 6.40
CA VAL A 41 17.45 5.35 5.52
C VAL A 41 17.13 4.11 6.34
N VAL A 42 16.39 3.16 5.73
CA VAL A 42 16.13 1.87 6.36
C VAL A 42 17.46 1.12 6.58
N ASP A 43 17.68 0.67 7.80
CA ASP A 43 18.92 0.02 8.26
C ASP A 43 18.67 -1.37 8.87
N ARG A 44 17.39 -1.76 9.00
CA ARG A 44 16.97 -3.06 9.53
C ARG A 44 15.71 -3.55 8.81
N LEU A 45 15.46 -4.86 8.83
CA LEU A 45 14.33 -5.48 8.14
C LEU A 45 13.50 -6.43 9.04
N ASP A 46 13.69 -6.38 10.36
CA ASP A 46 12.97 -7.21 11.33
C ASP A 46 11.63 -6.56 11.76
N TYR A 47 10.77 -6.31 10.78
CA TYR A 47 9.43 -5.75 10.97
C TYR A 47 8.38 -6.82 10.71
N ASP A 48 7.24 -6.74 11.43
CA ASP A 48 6.09 -7.62 11.20
C ASP A 48 5.27 -7.16 9.99
N GLU A 49 5.21 -5.84 9.77
CA GLU A 49 4.51 -5.23 8.63
C GLU A 49 5.40 -4.17 7.97
N ILE A 50 5.44 -4.19 6.64
CA ILE A 50 6.11 -3.19 5.81
C ILE A 50 5.12 -2.59 4.84
N SER A 51 4.82 -1.31 5.02
CA SER A 51 3.95 -0.53 4.11
C SER A 51 4.81 0.20 3.09
N ILE A 52 4.68 -0.16 1.82
CA ILE A 52 5.33 0.53 0.70
C ILE A 52 4.52 1.76 0.34
N THR A 53 5.16 2.91 0.35
CA THR A 53 4.54 4.22 0.15
C THR A 53 5.50 5.21 -0.49
N GLY A 54 5.10 6.46 -0.56
CA GLY A 54 5.93 7.56 -1.07
C GLY A 54 5.11 8.54 -1.86
N GLY A 55 5.61 8.95 -3.02
CA GLY A 55 4.82 9.65 -4.02
C GLY A 55 3.76 8.70 -4.59
N GLU A 56 4.06 8.09 -5.72
CA GLU A 56 3.24 7.02 -6.28
C GLU A 56 4.14 5.83 -6.66
N PRO A 57 4.13 4.75 -5.88
CA PRO A 57 4.98 3.59 -6.12
C PRO A 57 4.74 2.89 -7.46
N LEU A 58 3.53 3.02 -8.02
CA LEU A 58 3.13 2.36 -9.26
C LEU A 58 3.19 3.25 -10.51
N LEU A 59 3.84 4.42 -10.44
CA LEU A 59 4.04 5.23 -11.65
C LEU A 59 4.61 4.39 -12.81
N PRO A 60 4.26 4.69 -14.06
CA PRO A 60 4.86 4.05 -15.22
C PRO A 60 6.40 4.04 -15.11
N GLY A 61 6.99 2.84 -15.19
CA GLY A 61 8.41 2.62 -14.96
C GLY A 61 8.82 2.30 -13.51
N ASN A 62 7.96 2.52 -12.51
CA ASN A 62 8.26 2.22 -11.10
C ASN A 62 7.61 0.92 -10.61
N SER A 63 6.52 0.46 -11.21
CA SER A 63 5.77 -0.71 -10.74
C SER A 63 6.66 -1.96 -10.59
N HIS A 64 7.46 -2.26 -11.61
CA HIS A 64 8.41 -3.37 -11.55
C HIS A 64 9.55 -3.15 -10.53
N LEU A 65 9.99 -1.90 -10.31
CA LEU A 65 10.99 -1.59 -9.28
C LEU A 65 10.40 -1.81 -7.89
N THR A 66 9.13 -1.47 -7.70
CA THR A 66 8.41 -1.66 -6.44
C THR A 66 8.25 -3.15 -6.11
N THR A 67 7.82 -3.97 -7.05
CA THR A 67 7.71 -5.43 -6.85
C THR A 67 9.08 -6.08 -6.65
N TRP A 68 10.06 -5.67 -7.43
CA TRP A 68 11.45 -6.17 -7.30
C TRP A 68 12.08 -5.81 -5.95
N LEU A 69 11.82 -4.61 -5.44
CA LEU A 69 12.25 -4.20 -4.10
C LEU A 69 11.65 -5.11 -3.01
N VAL A 70 10.35 -5.39 -3.08
CA VAL A 70 9.67 -6.28 -2.13
C VAL A 70 10.27 -7.68 -2.20
N GLY A 71 10.44 -8.26 -3.39
CA GLY A 71 11.10 -9.56 -3.57
C GLY A 71 12.52 -9.57 -3.00
N GLY A 72 13.29 -8.50 -3.19
CA GLY A 72 14.63 -8.34 -2.63
C GLY A 72 14.64 -8.27 -1.10
N ILE A 73 13.66 -7.60 -0.49
CA ILE A 73 13.52 -7.56 0.98
C ILE A 73 13.17 -8.95 1.51
N LYS A 74 12.17 -9.63 0.93
CA LYS A 74 11.79 -11.01 1.29
C LYS A 74 12.99 -11.96 1.22
N ALA A 75 13.74 -11.92 0.12
CA ALA A 75 14.94 -12.74 -0.06
C ALA A 75 16.02 -12.43 1.00
N THR A 76 16.20 -11.15 1.34
CA THR A 76 17.16 -10.73 2.37
C THR A 76 16.74 -11.20 3.75
N GLN A 77 15.46 -11.06 4.11
CA GLN A 77 14.92 -11.58 5.38
C GLN A 77 15.15 -13.08 5.49
N TYR A 78 14.83 -13.83 4.45
CA TYR A 78 15.08 -15.27 4.40
C TYR A 78 16.55 -15.62 4.60
N ALA A 79 17.46 -14.97 3.87
CA ALA A 79 18.89 -15.21 3.96
C ALA A 79 19.48 -14.88 5.34
N MET A 80 18.90 -13.90 6.04
CA MET A 80 19.32 -13.49 7.39
C MET A 80 18.61 -14.26 8.51
N GLY A 81 17.68 -15.17 8.20
CA GLY A 81 16.89 -15.89 9.20
C GLY A 81 15.95 -14.98 10.00
N LEU A 82 15.51 -13.87 9.41
CA LEU A 82 14.54 -12.95 10.02
C LEU A 82 13.11 -13.48 9.82
N PRO A 83 12.17 -13.10 10.70
CA PRO A 83 10.75 -13.35 10.46
C PRO A 83 10.30 -12.73 9.14
N GLU A 84 9.40 -13.42 8.44
CA GLU A 84 8.77 -12.90 7.23
C GLU A 84 7.79 -11.75 7.59
N SER A 85 7.95 -10.63 6.90
CA SER A 85 7.06 -9.47 7.05
C SER A 85 5.83 -9.60 6.15
N LYS A 86 4.71 -9.00 6.57
CA LYS A 86 3.59 -8.71 5.68
C LYS A 86 3.82 -7.42 4.92
N PHE A 87 3.58 -7.44 3.63
CA PHE A 87 3.77 -6.28 2.76
C PHE A 87 2.44 -5.68 2.32
N TYR A 88 2.30 -4.36 2.51
CA TYR A 88 1.13 -3.60 2.07
C TYR A 88 1.54 -2.48 1.12
N LEU A 89 0.86 -2.40 -0.01
CA LEU A 89 1.07 -1.35 -1.00
C LEU A 89 0.02 -0.24 -0.82
N TYR A 90 0.47 1.01 -0.70
CA TYR A 90 -0.39 2.19 -0.69
C TYR A 90 -0.23 2.94 -2.01
N THR A 91 -1.31 3.05 -2.77
CA THR A 91 -1.29 3.63 -4.12
C THR A 91 -2.57 4.39 -4.45
N ALA A 92 -2.45 5.39 -5.30
CA ALA A 92 -3.54 6.08 -5.99
C ALA A 92 -3.43 5.88 -7.51
N PHE A 93 -2.83 4.78 -7.94
CA PHE A 93 -2.70 4.42 -9.34
C PHE A 93 -3.66 3.29 -9.68
N PHE A 94 -4.55 3.53 -10.62
CA PHE A 94 -5.67 2.67 -10.95
C PHE A 94 -5.43 2.02 -12.32
N ASP A 95 -4.68 0.93 -12.35
CA ASP A 95 -4.46 0.09 -13.52
C ASP A 95 -4.69 -1.37 -13.13
N PHE A 96 -5.66 -2.00 -13.79
CA PHE A 96 -6.08 -3.36 -13.46
C PHE A 96 -4.95 -4.38 -13.59
N ASP A 97 -4.17 -4.33 -14.68
CA ASP A 97 -3.12 -5.32 -14.92
C ASP A 97 -1.95 -5.15 -13.96
N ILE A 98 -1.58 -3.91 -13.65
CA ILE A 98 -0.55 -3.63 -12.64
C ILE A 98 -1.01 -4.06 -11.25
N LEU A 99 -2.27 -3.79 -10.86
CA LEU A 99 -2.80 -4.21 -9.56
C LEU A 99 -2.89 -5.73 -9.45
N ARG A 100 -3.28 -6.41 -10.53
CA ARG A 100 -3.26 -7.87 -10.60
C ARG A 100 -1.86 -8.42 -10.34
N ASP A 101 -0.87 -7.93 -11.08
CA ASP A 101 0.52 -8.38 -10.93
C ASP A 101 1.08 -8.10 -9.53
N CYS A 102 0.73 -6.94 -8.94
CA CYS A 102 1.08 -6.62 -7.56
C CYS A 102 0.42 -7.55 -6.53
N SER A 103 -0.76 -8.12 -6.81
CA SER A 103 -1.46 -8.97 -5.85
C SER A 103 -0.65 -10.20 -5.43
N TYR A 104 0.22 -10.70 -6.29
CA TYR A 104 1.09 -11.85 -6.00
C TYR A 104 2.32 -11.52 -5.13
N GLU A 105 2.62 -10.24 -4.98
CA GLU A 105 3.78 -9.78 -4.22
C GLU A 105 3.41 -9.18 -2.87
N PHE A 106 2.15 -8.74 -2.71
CA PHE A 106 1.69 -8.03 -1.52
C PHE A 106 0.59 -8.77 -0.78
N ASP A 107 0.65 -8.78 0.56
CA ASP A 107 -0.43 -9.28 1.43
C ASP A 107 -1.66 -8.35 1.42
N GLY A 108 -1.51 -7.16 0.87
CA GLY A 108 -2.64 -6.28 0.65
C GLY A 108 -2.30 -5.02 -0.15
N ILE A 109 -3.29 -4.58 -0.92
CA ILE A 109 -3.24 -3.36 -1.73
C ILE A 109 -4.26 -2.38 -1.18
N CYS A 110 -3.80 -1.16 -0.85
CA CYS A 110 -4.62 -0.07 -0.35
C CYS A 110 -4.78 0.99 -1.43
N LEU A 111 -5.90 0.99 -2.15
CA LEU A 111 -6.26 2.03 -3.09
C LEU A 111 -6.80 3.26 -2.36
N THR A 112 -6.33 4.43 -2.74
CA THR A 112 -6.78 5.70 -2.15
C THR A 112 -7.04 6.72 -3.24
N PRO A 113 -8.28 6.83 -3.77
CA PRO A 113 -8.63 7.83 -4.77
C PRO A 113 -8.58 9.23 -4.18
N HIS A 114 -8.01 10.18 -4.93
CA HIS A 114 -7.84 11.57 -4.54
C HIS A 114 -8.54 12.57 -5.48
N LYS A 115 -9.02 12.09 -6.63
CA LYS A 115 -9.67 12.88 -7.66
C LYS A 115 -10.89 12.15 -8.21
N LYS A 116 -11.75 12.89 -8.90
CA LYS A 116 -12.91 12.31 -9.57
C LYS A 116 -12.52 11.22 -10.59
N VAL A 117 -11.46 11.44 -11.37
CA VAL A 117 -11.01 10.45 -12.35
C VAL A 117 -10.55 9.14 -11.67
N ASP A 118 -9.93 9.22 -10.49
CA ASP A 118 -9.52 8.04 -9.75
C ASP A 118 -10.77 7.19 -9.33
N ILE A 119 -11.89 7.84 -9.05
CA ILE A 119 -13.16 7.16 -8.76
C ILE A 119 -13.72 6.50 -10.02
N GLU A 120 -13.68 7.17 -11.16
CA GLU A 120 -14.14 6.62 -12.45
C GLU A 120 -13.30 5.36 -12.80
N GLU A 121 -11.98 5.44 -12.73
CA GLU A 121 -11.07 4.30 -12.95
C GLU A 121 -11.30 3.17 -11.92
N PHE A 122 -11.51 3.51 -10.64
CA PHE A 122 -11.85 2.53 -9.61
C PHE A 122 -13.15 1.78 -9.92
N VAL A 123 -14.20 2.48 -10.35
CA VAL A 123 -15.48 1.87 -10.71
C VAL A 123 -15.31 0.85 -11.83
N ASP A 124 -14.51 1.19 -12.86
CA ASP A 124 -14.23 0.30 -13.98
C ASP A 124 -13.46 -0.95 -13.54
N ILE A 125 -12.42 -0.77 -12.70
CA ILE A 125 -11.65 -1.89 -12.13
C ILE A 125 -12.55 -2.79 -11.28
N ASN A 126 -13.36 -2.20 -10.41
CA ASN A 126 -14.26 -2.94 -9.54
C ASN A 126 -15.27 -3.75 -10.36
N ALA A 127 -15.86 -3.17 -11.41
CA ALA A 127 -16.78 -3.86 -12.31
C ALA A 127 -16.11 -5.06 -13.00
N LYS A 128 -14.89 -4.87 -13.52
CA LYS A 128 -14.09 -5.94 -14.16
C LYS A 128 -13.78 -7.08 -13.17
N MET A 129 -13.40 -6.75 -11.95
CA MET A 129 -13.13 -7.76 -10.91
C MET A 129 -14.38 -8.53 -10.50
N LEU A 130 -15.53 -7.85 -10.37
CA LEU A 130 -16.82 -8.49 -10.07
C LEU A 130 -17.27 -9.41 -11.21
N GLU A 131 -17.02 -9.04 -12.45
CA GLU A 131 -17.26 -9.89 -13.62
C GLU A 131 -16.41 -11.15 -13.57
N GLN A 132 -15.10 -11.04 -13.36
CA GLN A 132 -14.21 -12.18 -13.23
C GLN A 132 -14.60 -13.09 -12.05
N LYS A 133 -15.00 -12.48 -10.92
CA LYS A 133 -15.51 -13.26 -9.78
C LYS A 133 -16.76 -14.08 -10.13
N ARG A 134 -17.70 -13.49 -10.87
CA ARG A 134 -18.92 -14.18 -11.32
C ARG A 134 -18.61 -15.32 -12.29
N ASN A 135 -17.60 -15.15 -13.12
CA ASN A 135 -17.13 -16.16 -14.07
C ASN A 135 -16.27 -17.26 -13.40
N GLY A 136 -15.89 -17.10 -12.15
CA GLY A 136 -14.96 -18.00 -11.45
C GLY A 136 -13.50 -17.81 -11.82
N GLU A 137 -13.15 -16.73 -12.52
CA GLU A 137 -11.83 -16.45 -13.07
C GLU A 137 -10.97 -15.55 -12.16
N LEU A 138 -11.57 -14.97 -11.12
CA LEU A 138 -10.88 -13.98 -10.28
C LEU A 138 -9.63 -14.55 -9.60
N ASN A 139 -9.71 -15.77 -9.07
CA ASN A 139 -8.60 -16.43 -8.39
C ASN A 139 -7.48 -16.84 -9.36
N ASP A 140 -7.76 -16.90 -10.65
CA ASP A 140 -6.75 -17.15 -11.68
C ASP A 140 -5.99 -15.84 -12.05
N CYS A 141 -6.56 -14.70 -11.66
CA CYS A 141 -6.05 -13.37 -11.99
C CYS A 141 -5.49 -12.59 -10.80
N PHE A 142 -6.03 -12.79 -9.59
CA PHE A 142 -5.59 -12.13 -8.36
C PHE A 142 -5.26 -13.16 -7.30
N ASP A 143 -4.21 -12.90 -6.54
CA ASP A 143 -3.89 -13.73 -5.37
C ASP A 143 -5.06 -13.67 -4.37
N PRO A 144 -5.72 -14.80 -4.06
CA PRO A 144 -6.86 -14.84 -3.14
C PRO A 144 -6.51 -14.40 -1.71
N ASP A 145 -5.24 -14.50 -1.33
CA ASP A 145 -4.75 -14.09 0.00
C ASP A 145 -4.42 -12.60 0.08
N CYS A 146 -4.33 -11.91 -1.06
CA CYS A 146 -4.11 -10.47 -1.10
C CYS A 146 -5.35 -9.69 -0.65
N SER A 147 -5.21 -8.92 0.42
CA SER A 147 -6.29 -8.11 0.99
C SER A 147 -6.51 -6.83 0.17
N LEU A 148 -7.66 -6.71 -0.50
CA LEU A 148 -8.04 -5.49 -1.21
C LEU A 148 -8.67 -4.48 -0.24
N ARG A 149 -8.09 -3.28 -0.18
CA ARG A 149 -8.51 -2.20 0.72
C ARG A 149 -8.80 -0.94 -0.07
N LEU A 150 -9.86 -0.24 0.29
CA LEU A 150 -10.27 1.02 -0.32
C LEU A 150 -10.37 2.10 0.77
N ASN A 151 -9.47 3.06 0.73
CA ASN A 151 -9.49 4.23 1.61
C ASN A 151 -10.26 5.36 0.94
N LEU A 152 -11.31 5.87 1.57
CA LEU A 152 -12.18 6.88 0.98
C LEU A 152 -12.26 8.14 1.84
N PHE A 153 -11.88 9.26 1.29
CA PHE A 153 -12.23 10.57 1.82
C PHE A 153 -13.72 10.86 1.54
N ALA A 154 -14.36 11.65 2.38
CA ALA A 154 -15.81 11.90 2.31
C ALA A 154 -16.26 12.46 0.95
N ASP A 155 -15.47 13.35 0.35
CA ASP A 155 -15.71 13.94 -0.96
C ASP A 155 -15.59 12.89 -2.09
N MET A 156 -14.63 11.98 -2.00
CA MET A 156 -14.47 10.87 -2.95
C MET A 156 -15.58 9.83 -2.79
N LYS A 157 -15.95 9.52 -1.55
CA LYS A 157 -17.06 8.59 -1.26
C LYS A 157 -18.39 9.07 -1.84
N ALA A 158 -18.62 10.39 -1.82
CA ALA A 158 -19.83 10.99 -2.39
C ALA A 158 -19.92 10.88 -3.93
N LEU A 159 -18.82 10.59 -4.61
CA LEU A 159 -18.77 10.39 -6.07
C LEU A 159 -19.01 8.94 -6.50
N LEU A 160 -18.99 7.99 -5.57
CA LEU A 160 -19.30 6.60 -5.89
C LEU A 160 -20.76 6.42 -6.33
N PRO A 161 -21.03 5.53 -7.31
CA PRO A 161 -22.40 5.14 -7.62
C PRO A 161 -23.13 4.60 -6.38
N LYS A 162 -24.42 4.96 -6.21
CA LYS A 162 -25.19 4.58 -5.01
C LYS A 162 -25.31 3.07 -4.81
N ASP A 163 -25.35 2.32 -5.90
CA ASP A 163 -25.59 0.87 -5.90
C ASP A 163 -24.30 0.09 -6.19
N ILE A 164 -23.11 0.69 -5.97
CA ILE A 164 -21.85 0.01 -6.22
C ILE A 164 -21.65 -1.15 -5.24
N ASP A 165 -21.35 -2.33 -5.76
CA ASP A 165 -20.97 -3.49 -4.96
C ASP A 165 -19.49 -3.40 -4.57
N LEU A 166 -19.22 -3.19 -3.29
CA LEU A 166 -17.89 -3.12 -2.71
C LEU A 166 -17.52 -4.36 -1.88
N SER A 167 -18.25 -5.48 -2.06
CA SER A 167 -18.09 -6.69 -1.24
C SER A 167 -16.70 -7.31 -1.28
N MET A 168 -15.89 -7.00 -2.30
CA MET A 168 -14.49 -7.45 -2.40
C MET A 168 -13.50 -6.55 -1.63
N TRP A 169 -13.93 -5.36 -1.21
CA TRP A 169 -13.07 -4.34 -0.64
C TRP A 169 -13.29 -4.16 0.85
N LYS A 170 -12.21 -4.09 1.61
CA LYS A 170 -12.26 -3.58 2.98
C LYS A 170 -12.23 -2.06 2.93
N VAL A 171 -13.41 -1.44 3.02
CA VAL A 171 -13.56 0.01 2.93
C VAL A 171 -13.21 0.67 4.26
N LYS A 172 -12.41 1.73 4.20
CA LYS A 172 -12.07 2.58 5.33
C LYS A 172 -12.38 4.03 5.00
N ASP A 173 -13.19 4.68 5.85
CA ASP A 173 -13.41 6.11 5.78
C ASP A 173 -12.15 6.85 6.27
N MET A 174 -11.72 7.85 5.51
CA MET A 174 -10.53 8.65 5.76
C MET A 174 -10.90 10.10 6.00
N GLU A 175 -10.11 10.75 6.83
CA GLU A 175 -10.17 12.19 7.03
C GLU A 175 -8.86 12.83 6.58
N TRP A 176 -8.94 14.03 6.02
CA TRP A 176 -7.77 14.83 5.74
C TRP A 176 -7.17 15.35 7.04
N VAL A 177 -5.96 14.91 7.34
CA VAL A 177 -5.21 15.36 8.52
C VAL A 177 -4.12 16.31 8.07
N LYS A 178 -4.12 17.50 8.68
CA LYS A 178 -3.06 18.48 8.44
C LYS A 178 -1.71 17.89 8.84
N ASP A 179 -0.70 18.21 8.04
CA ASP A 179 0.70 17.78 8.23
C ASP A 179 0.94 16.26 8.15
N CYS A 180 -0.11 15.48 7.80
CA CYS A 180 -0.05 14.05 7.55
C CYS A 180 0.95 13.30 8.48
N PRO A 181 0.72 13.27 9.79
CA PRO A 181 1.65 12.68 10.74
C PRO A 181 1.84 11.20 10.45
N VAL A 182 3.06 10.72 10.70
CA VAL A 182 3.30 9.27 10.70
C VAL A 182 2.44 8.65 11.82
N PRO A 183 1.67 7.60 11.57
CA PRO A 183 0.86 6.95 12.59
C PRO A 183 1.71 6.49 13.78
N ASP A 184 1.15 6.59 14.99
CA ASP A 184 1.81 6.11 16.20
C ASP A 184 2.17 4.63 16.07
N GLY A 185 3.39 4.28 16.47
CA GLY A 185 3.89 2.91 16.43
C GLY A 185 4.42 2.46 15.05
N GLU A 186 4.42 3.33 14.05
CA GLU A 186 5.09 3.08 12.76
C GLU A 186 6.47 3.75 12.72
N ASP A 187 7.47 3.00 12.27
CA ASP A 187 8.79 3.53 11.94
C ASP A 187 8.75 4.08 10.51
N PHE A 188 9.15 5.33 10.29
CA PHE A 188 9.14 5.95 8.98
C PHE A 188 10.55 6.07 8.43
N ARG A 189 10.81 5.36 7.33
CA ARG A 189 12.12 5.27 6.69
C ARG A 189 12.00 5.42 5.18
N ARG A 190 13.10 5.72 4.53
CA ARG A 190 13.23 5.66 3.07
C ARG A 190 14.22 4.61 2.63
N ILE A 191 14.12 4.17 1.38
CA ILE A 191 15.23 3.45 0.74
C ILE A 191 16.40 4.41 0.49
N LYS A 192 17.59 3.84 0.29
CA LYS A 192 18.82 4.65 0.11
C LYS A 192 18.72 5.57 -1.11
N GLU A 193 18.24 5.03 -2.22
CA GLU A 193 18.06 5.76 -3.49
C GLU A 193 16.60 5.65 -3.91
N LEU A 194 15.87 6.77 -3.83
CA LEU A 194 14.48 6.86 -4.28
C LEU A 194 14.41 6.77 -5.81
N PHE A 195 13.45 6.00 -6.34
CA PHE A 195 13.23 5.84 -7.79
C PHE A 195 12.07 6.67 -8.33
#